data_6a167c1157c8ca68808663902692df2a
#
_entry.id   6a167c1157c8ca68808663902692df2a
#
_cell.length_a   1.000
_cell.length_b   1.000
_cell.length_c   1.000
_cell.angle_alpha   90.00
_cell.angle_beta   90.00
_cell.angle_gamma   90.00
#
_symmetry.space_group_name_H-M   'P 1'
#
loop_
_entity.id
_entity.type
_entity.pdbx_description
1 polymer ?
#
loop_
_entity_poly.entity_id
_entity_poly.type
_entity_poly.pdbx_seq_one_letter_code
_entity_poly.pdbx_strand_id
1 'polypeptide(L)'
;MASVINVADGLLGRGKHIDLLMNNAGTMSTHLMQTEDGLERTVAVNYVAPFLLTMRLLPLMGKGSRIVNMVSCTYSLGHITSDFFSRGKSGSFWRIPIYSNTKLALWLFTRELSERVKDSGITVNAADPGIVSTNIIRMDMWFDKLTDCFFRPCIRTPKEGAATAIHLLLDEEVSEVTGQM
;
A
#
# COMPACT_ATOMS: atom_id res chain seq x y z
N MET A 1 -14.44 -5.32 4.65
CA MET A 1 -14.37 -3.90 4.22
C MET A 1 -15.25 -2.96 5.05
N ALA A 2 -16.19 -3.46 5.84
CA ALA A 2 -17.10 -2.62 6.65
C ALA A 2 -16.37 -1.58 7.53
N SER A 3 -15.27 -1.94 8.20
CA SER A 3 -14.47 -1.01 9.02
C SER A 3 -13.89 0.17 8.21
N VAL A 4 -13.44 -0.08 6.99
CA VAL A 4 -12.91 0.97 6.09
C VAL A 4 -14.02 1.92 5.68
N ILE A 5 -15.19 1.37 5.33
CA ILE A 5 -16.38 2.15 4.98
C ILE A 5 -16.79 3.04 6.15
N ASN A 6 -16.92 2.47 7.35
CA ASN A 6 -17.32 3.20 8.55
C ASN A 6 -16.36 4.37 8.87
N VAL A 7 -15.05 4.15 8.74
CA VAL A 7 -14.06 5.23 8.93
C VAL A 7 -14.22 6.31 7.88
N ALA A 8 -14.33 5.92 6.61
CA ALA A 8 -14.51 6.88 5.51
C ALA A 8 -15.80 7.70 5.68
N ASP A 9 -16.92 7.07 6.02
CA ASP A 9 -18.20 7.73 6.26
C ASP A 9 -18.15 8.68 7.46
N GLY A 10 -17.44 8.26 8.53
CA GLY A 10 -17.22 9.13 9.68
C GLY A 10 -16.39 10.37 9.36
N LEU A 11 -15.41 10.26 8.44
CA LEU A 11 -14.62 11.41 7.98
C LEU A 11 -15.45 12.31 7.03
N LEU A 12 -16.19 11.71 6.10
CA LEU A 12 -17.10 12.43 5.22
C LEU A 12 -18.15 13.22 6.00
N GLY A 13 -18.74 12.61 7.04
CA GLY A 13 -19.72 13.26 7.90
C GLY A 13 -19.16 14.47 8.67
N ARG A 14 -17.84 14.52 8.90
CA ARG A 14 -17.17 15.69 9.51
C ARG A 14 -16.93 16.82 8.51
N GLY A 15 -16.90 16.55 7.23
CA GLY A 15 -16.71 17.52 6.16
C GLY A 15 -15.39 18.29 6.20
N LYS A 16 -14.39 17.81 6.94
CA LYS A 16 -13.09 18.46 7.04
C LYS A 16 -12.22 18.10 5.86
N HIS A 17 -11.51 19.08 5.33
CA HIS A 17 -10.52 18.89 4.29
C HIS A 17 -9.41 17.93 4.73
N ILE A 18 -8.95 17.10 3.81
CA ILE A 18 -7.84 16.18 4.01
C ILE A 18 -6.66 16.63 3.13
N ASP A 19 -5.62 17.11 3.78
CA ASP A 19 -4.41 17.58 3.11
C ASP A 19 -3.51 16.41 2.72
N LEU A 20 -3.37 15.41 3.62
CA LEU A 20 -2.43 14.31 3.47
C LEU A 20 -3.13 12.97 3.72
N LEU A 21 -3.01 12.04 2.78
CA LEU A 21 -3.47 10.66 2.92
C LEU A 21 -2.31 9.69 2.71
N MET A 22 -1.96 8.96 3.78
CA MET A 22 -0.93 7.93 3.73
C MET A 22 -1.55 6.54 3.81
N ASN A 23 -1.51 5.79 2.72
CA ASN A 23 -1.90 4.39 2.69
C ASN A 23 -0.68 3.51 3.06
N ASN A 24 -0.41 3.39 4.35
CA ASN A 24 0.77 2.68 4.88
C ASN A 24 0.47 1.23 5.29
N ALA A 25 -0.76 0.93 5.69
CA ALA A 25 -1.11 -0.41 6.18
C ALA A 25 -0.77 -1.50 5.18
N GLY A 26 -0.11 -2.55 5.65
CA GLY A 26 0.26 -3.69 4.82
C GLY A 26 0.47 -4.95 5.64
N THR A 27 0.23 -6.09 5.02
CA THR A 27 0.42 -7.42 5.61
C THR A 27 0.90 -8.40 4.55
N MET A 28 1.56 -9.47 4.99
CA MET A 28 1.88 -10.62 4.17
C MET A 28 1.55 -11.88 4.98
N SER A 29 0.35 -12.42 4.75
CA SER A 29 -0.16 -13.58 5.49
C SER A 29 0.77 -14.80 5.34
N THR A 30 0.98 -15.54 6.41
CA THR A 30 1.81 -16.76 6.41
C THR A 30 1.06 -17.97 5.85
N HIS A 31 -0.25 -17.95 5.90
CA HIS A 31 -1.16 -18.97 5.38
C HIS A 31 -2.38 -18.32 4.75
N LEU A 32 -3.13 -19.09 3.98
CA LEU A 32 -4.35 -18.60 3.36
C LEU A 32 -5.37 -18.18 4.43
N MET A 33 -5.75 -16.92 4.40
CA MET A 33 -6.80 -16.36 5.24
C MET A 33 -7.78 -15.59 4.37
N GLN A 34 -9.06 -15.84 4.54
CA GLN A 34 -10.11 -15.08 3.88
C GLN A 34 -10.75 -14.10 4.87
N THR A 35 -11.13 -12.94 4.35
CA THR A 35 -11.94 -11.96 5.07
C THR A 35 -13.42 -12.35 5.00
N GLU A 36 -14.26 -11.70 5.81
CA GLU A 36 -15.72 -11.83 5.74
C GLU A 36 -16.27 -11.46 4.36
N ASP A 37 -15.57 -10.58 3.62
CA ASP A 37 -15.92 -10.19 2.25
C ASP A 37 -15.50 -11.25 1.19
N GLY A 38 -14.93 -12.39 1.60
CA GLY A 38 -14.47 -13.46 0.71
C GLY A 38 -13.18 -13.14 -0.07
N LEU A 39 -12.44 -12.11 0.33
CA LEU A 39 -11.15 -11.75 -0.25
C LEU A 39 -10.01 -12.42 0.52
N GLU A 40 -8.91 -12.76 -0.19
CA GLU A 40 -7.67 -13.12 0.50
C GLU A 40 -7.17 -11.92 1.31
N ARG A 41 -6.70 -12.18 2.55
CA ARG A 41 -6.38 -11.13 3.53
C ARG A 41 -5.32 -10.14 3.03
N THR A 42 -4.28 -10.61 2.34
CA THR A 42 -3.22 -9.73 1.82
C THR A 42 -3.76 -8.83 0.72
N VAL A 43 -4.60 -9.36 -0.16
CA VAL A 43 -5.29 -8.59 -1.21
C VAL A 43 -6.22 -7.55 -0.58
N ALA A 44 -7.00 -7.97 0.43
CA ALA A 44 -7.93 -7.08 1.12
C ALA A 44 -7.23 -5.90 1.79
N VAL A 45 -6.15 -6.16 2.54
CA VAL A 45 -5.45 -5.12 3.33
C VAL A 45 -4.55 -4.25 2.46
N ASN A 46 -3.79 -4.85 1.53
CA ASN A 46 -2.74 -4.11 0.81
C ASN A 46 -3.28 -3.37 -0.42
N TYR A 47 -4.43 -3.77 -0.97
CA TYR A 47 -4.95 -3.17 -2.18
C TYR A 47 -6.40 -2.69 -2.06
N VAL A 48 -7.35 -3.56 -1.67
CA VAL A 48 -8.77 -3.20 -1.68
C VAL A 48 -9.08 -2.12 -0.64
N ALA A 49 -8.51 -2.21 0.56
CA ALA A 49 -8.72 -1.24 1.63
C ALA A 49 -8.18 0.15 1.27
N PRO A 50 -6.91 0.33 0.83
CA PRO A 50 -6.40 1.63 0.41
C PRO A 50 -7.13 2.18 -0.81
N PHE A 51 -7.48 1.35 -1.79
CA PHE A 51 -8.30 1.75 -2.93
C PHE A 51 -9.65 2.31 -2.47
N LEU A 52 -10.40 1.55 -1.69
CA LEU A 52 -11.72 1.93 -1.20
C LEU A 52 -11.66 3.20 -0.34
N LEU A 53 -10.71 3.27 0.60
CA LEU A 53 -10.52 4.44 1.47
C LEU A 53 -10.23 5.69 0.65
N THR A 54 -9.26 5.61 -0.26
CA THR A 54 -8.85 6.73 -1.11
C THR A 54 -10.02 7.22 -1.96
N MET A 55 -10.70 6.31 -2.67
CA MET A 55 -11.82 6.69 -3.55
C MET A 55 -12.97 7.35 -2.78
N ARG A 56 -13.25 6.91 -1.56
CA ARG A 56 -14.29 7.52 -0.72
C ARG A 56 -13.88 8.86 -0.15
N LEU A 57 -12.59 9.09 0.11
CA LEU A 57 -12.09 10.35 0.70
C LEU A 57 -11.74 11.42 -0.33
N LEU A 58 -11.64 11.09 -1.63
CA LEU A 58 -11.37 12.08 -2.68
C LEU A 58 -12.26 13.34 -2.62
N PRO A 59 -13.57 13.26 -2.30
CA PRO A 59 -14.40 14.45 -2.19
C PRO A 59 -13.98 15.44 -1.09
N LEU A 60 -13.16 14.98 -0.11
CA LEU A 60 -12.61 15.83 0.95
C LEU A 60 -11.21 16.37 0.62
N MET A 61 -10.68 16.06 -0.56
CA MET A 61 -9.35 16.45 -1.01
C MET A 61 -9.44 17.45 -2.16
N GLY A 62 -8.40 18.23 -2.38
CA GLY A 62 -8.37 19.25 -3.43
C GLY A 62 -6.94 19.72 -3.71
N LYS A 63 -6.83 20.93 -4.29
CA LYS A 63 -5.53 21.50 -4.64
C LYS A 63 -4.59 21.53 -3.45
N GLY A 64 -3.39 20.97 -3.64
CA GLY A 64 -2.35 20.84 -2.60
C GLY A 64 -2.47 19.58 -1.75
N SER A 65 -3.57 18.82 -1.86
CA SER A 65 -3.66 17.52 -1.16
C SER A 65 -2.70 16.51 -1.77
N ARG A 66 -2.13 15.66 -0.93
CA ARG A 66 -1.14 14.64 -1.33
C ARG A 66 -1.56 13.25 -0.86
N ILE A 67 -1.49 12.28 -1.77
CA ILE A 67 -1.75 10.87 -1.50
C ILE A 67 -0.45 10.10 -1.70
N VAL A 68 -0.03 9.33 -0.70
CA VAL A 68 1.13 8.44 -0.81
C VAL A 68 0.72 7.00 -0.47
N ASN A 69 1.01 6.11 -1.40
CA ASN A 69 0.75 4.68 -1.28
C ASN A 69 2.07 3.92 -0.99
N MET A 70 2.11 3.17 0.12
CA MET A 70 3.28 2.37 0.47
C MET A 70 3.33 1.08 -0.36
N VAL A 71 4.24 1.05 -1.32
CA VAL A 71 4.50 -0.12 -2.17
C VAL A 71 5.66 -0.97 -1.62
N SER A 72 6.36 -1.70 -2.46
CA SER A 72 7.57 -2.47 -2.15
C SER A 72 8.27 -2.80 -3.46
N CYS A 73 9.58 -2.89 -3.48
CA CYS A 73 10.39 -3.34 -4.65
C CYS A 73 9.89 -4.67 -5.23
N THR A 74 9.20 -5.50 -4.44
CA THR A 74 8.60 -6.74 -4.91
C THR A 74 7.48 -6.55 -5.94
N TYR A 75 6.98 -5.32 -6.15
CA TYR A 75 6.01 -5.05 -7.21
C TYR A 75 6.51 -5.50 -8.59
N SER A 76 7.82 -5.42 -8.83
CA SER A 76 8.46 -5.85 -10.08
C SER A 76 8.33 -7.36 -10.35
N LEU A 77 8.08 -8.16 -9.31
CA LEU A 77 7.80 -9.59 -9.40
C LEU A 77 6.29 -9.88 -9.50
N GLY A 78 5.46 -8.85 -9.44
CA GLY A 78 4.02 -8.97 -9.47
C GLY A 78 3.50 -9.33 -10.86
N HIS A 79 2.40 -10.08 -10.90
CA HIS A 79 1.68 -10.42 -12.12
C HIS A 79 0.17 -10.40 -11.85
N ILE A 80 -0.54 -9.47 -12.50
CA ILE A 80 -1.99 -9.31 -12.34
C ILE A 80 -2.68 -10.18 -13.39
N THR A 81 -3.53 -11.08 -12.93
CA THR A 81 -4.35 -11.98 -13.73
C THR A 81 -5.83 -11.79 -13.40
N SER A 82 -6.72 -12.31 -14.22
CA SER A 82 -8.17 -12.20 -14.03
C SER A 82 -8.68 -12.81 -12.71
N ASP A 83 -7.90 -13.72 -12.10
CA ASP A 83 -8.19 -14.35 -10.82
C ASP A 83 -7.63 -13.59 -9.60
N PHE A 84 -7.09 -12.38 -9.78
CA PHE A 84 -6.45 -11.60 -8.71
C PHE A 84 -7.29 -11.51 -7.43
N PHE A 85 -8.60 -11.28 -7.55
CA PHE A 85 -9.52 -11.17 -6.41
C PHE A 85 -10.02 -12.52 -5.91
N SER A 86 -9.91 -13.59 -6.70
CA SER A 86 -10.38 -14.94 -6.35
C SER A 86 -9.26 -15.88 -5.89
N ARG A 87 -8.00 -15.44 -5.96
CA ARG A 87 -6.84 -16.20 -5.48
C ARG A 87 -6.97 -16.50 -3.99
N GLY A 88 -7.21 -17.63 -3.61
CA GLY A 88 -7.47 -18.08 -2.25
C GLY A 88 -8.67 -19.01 -2.19
N LYS A 89 -9.36 -19.19 -3.33
CA LYS A 89 -10.41 -20.18 -3.46
C LYS A 89 -9.91 -21.52 -4.02
N SER A 90 -8.71 -21.57 -4.62
CA SER A 90 -8.15 -22.79 -5.22
C SER A 90 -6.71 -23.04 -4.80
N GLY A 91 -6.50 -24.01 -3.97
CA GLY A 91 -5.47 -25.01 -3.79
C GLY A 91 -4.04 -24.58 -3.47
N SER A 92 -3.48 -23.54 -4.00
CA SER A 92 -2.06 -23.22 -3.83
C SER A 92 -1.86 -21.79 -3.32
N PHE A 93 -1.48 -21.64 -2.05
CA PHE A 93 -1.17 -20.36 -1.43
C PHE A 93 0.33 -20.09 -1.49
N TRP A 94 0.74 -19.05 -2.22
CA TRP A 94 2.11 -18.58 -2.33
C TRP A 94 2.20 -17.13 -1.85
N ARG A 95 2.67 -16.93 -0.61
CA ARG A 95 2.66 -15.63 0.06
C ARG A 95 3.40 -14.52 -0.70
N ILE A 96 4.58 -14.80 -1.25
CA ILE A 96 5.39 -13.80 -1.96
C ILE A 96 4.73 -13.37 -3.27
N PRO A 97 4.29 -14.26 -4.17
CA PRO A 97 3.55 -13.86 -5.37
C PRO A 97 2.28 -13.06 -5.07
N ILE A 98 1.48 -13.48 -4.07
CA ILE A 98 0.27 -12.75 -3.68
C ILE A 98 0.63 -11.35 -3.19
N TYR A 99 1.60 -11.23 -2.29
CA TYR A 99 2.08 -9.94 -1.79
C TYR A 99 2.59 -9.04 -2.93
N SER A 100 3.45 -9.58 -3.81
CA SER A 100 3.99 -8.85 -4.96
C SER A 100 2.89 -8.35 -5.90
N ASN A 101 1.88 -9.19 -6.16
CA ASN A 101 0.71 -8.81 -6.95
C ASN A 101 -0.06 -7.65 -6.32
N THR A 102 -0.22 -7.64 -4.97
CA THR A 102 -0.89 -6.51 -4.30
C THR A 102 -0.10 -5.21 -4.39
N LYS A 103 1.23 -5.31 -4.35
CA LYS A 103 2.09 -4.12 -4.47
C LYS A 103 2.13 -3.59 -5.91
N LEU A 104 2.10 -4.48 -6.91
CA LEU A 104 1.91 -4.08 -8.31
C LEU A 104 0.54 -3.43 -8.52
N ALA A 105 -0.54 -4.03 -7.99
CA ALA A 105 -1.88 -3.46 -8.10
C ALA A 105 -1.96 -2.05 -7.49
N LEU A 106 -1.33 -1.85 -6.31
CA LEU A 106 -1.29 -0.56 -5.64
C LEU A 106 -0.45 0.48 -6.43
N TRP A 107 0.65 0.05 -7.06
CA TRP A 107 1.43 0.90 -7.95
C TRP A 107 0.63 1.31 -9.19
N LEU A 108 -0.04 0.36 -9.84
CA LEU A 108 -0.90 0.66 -11.01
C LEU A 108 -2.06 1.59 -10.63
N PHE A 109 -2.66 1.39 -9.46
CA PHE A 109 -3.67 2.30 -8.92
C PHE A 109 -3.12 3.72 -8.71
N THR A 110 -1.91 3.85 -8.16
CA THR A 110 -1.24 5.14 -7.98
C THR A 110 -1.09 5.87 -9.31
N ARG A 111 -0.60 5.18 -10.32
CA ARG A 111 -0.41 5.72 -11.67
C ARG A 111 -1.74 6.16 -12.30
N GLU A 112 -2.72 5.29 -12.29
CA GLU A 112 -4.04 5.56 -12.86
C GLU A 112 -4.75 6.71 -12.14
N LEU A 113 -4.69 6.73 -10.81
CA LEU A 113 -5.32 7.79 -10.04
C LEU A 113 -4.64 9.14 -10.28
N SER A 114 -3.30 9.18 -10.38
CA SER A 114 -2.55 10.42 -10.66
C SER A 114 -3.00 11.09 -11.96
N GLU A 115 -3.25 10.30 -12.99
CA GLU A 115 -3.77 10.81 -14.28
C GLU A 115 -5.22 11.31 -14.16
N ARG A 116 -6.05 10.59 -13.41
CA ARG A 116 -7.48 10.97 -13.25
C ARG A 116 -7.69 12.25 -12.45
N VAL A 117 -6.79 12.52 -11.49
CA VAL A 117 -6.91 13.70 -10.61
C VAL A 117 -5.98 14.84 -10.99
N LYS A 118 -5.25 14.75 -12.10
CA LYS A 118 -4.24 15.75 -12.51
C LYS A 118 -4.75 17.18 -12.55
N ASP A 119 -6.00 17.37 -12.97
CA ASP A 119 -6.60 18.71 -13.09
C ASP A 119 -7.18 19.23 -11.76
N SER A 120 -7.20 18.40 -10.71
CA SER A 120 -7.69 18.77 -9.38
C SER A 120 -6.62 19.43 -8.48
N GLY A 121 -5.35 19.32 -8.89
CA GLY A 121 -4.21 19.75 -8.08
C GLY A 121 -3.91 18.81 -6.90
N ILE A 122 -4.43 17.59 -6.91
CA ILE A 122 -4.08 16.51 -5.98
C ILE A 122 -2.88 15.75 -6.56
N THR A 123 -1.86 15.50 -5.75
CA THR A 123 -0.74 14.64 -6.17
C THR A 123 -0.89 13.23 -5.58
N VAL A 124 -0.52 12.21 -6.38
CA VAL A 124 -0.63 10.80 -5.99
C VAL A 124 0.68 10.10 -6.34
N ASN A 125 1.41 9.65 -5.33
CA ASN A 125 2.71 9.02 -5.50
C ASN A 125 2.78 7.69 -4.73
N ALA A 126 3.78 6.89 -5.06
CA ALA A 126 4.13 5.69 -4.32
C ALA A 126 5.46 5.88 -3.60
N ALA A 127 5.62 5.24 -2.45
CA ALA A 127 6.88 5.16 -1.73
C ALA A 127 7.29 3.70 -1.55
N ASP A 128 8.54 3.37 -1.93
CA ASP A 128 9.15 2.09 -1.58
C ASP A 128 10.05 2.30 -0.35
N PRO A 129 9.75 1.66 0.78
CA PRO A 129 10.55 1.79 1.99
C PRO A 129 11.90 1.04 1.89
N GLY A 130 12.11 0.23 0.84
CA GLY A 130 13.17 -0.77 0.78
C GLY A 130 12.91 -1.95 1.72
N ILE A 131 13.96 -2.68 2.05
CA ILE A 131 13.89 -3.79 3.02
C ILE A 131 13.99 -3.19 4.43
N VAL A 132 12.86 -3.12 5.12
CA VAL A 132 12.79 -2.55 6.49
C VAL A 132 12.65 -3.67 7.51
N SER A 133 13.35 -3.55 8.63
CA SER A 133 13.21 -4.47 9.78
C SER A 133 11.82 -4.35 10.38
N THR A 134 10.86 -5.07 9.81
CA THR A 134 9.48 -5.13 10.28
C THR A 134 9.04 -6.58 10.45
N ASN A 135 7.99 -6.80 11.23
CA ASN A 135 7.41 -8.12 11.43
C ASN A 135 6.84 -8.77 10.14
N ILE A 136 6.73 -8.02 9.04
CA ILE A 136 6.24 -8.54 7.75
C ILE A 136 7.19 -9.59 7.15
N ILE A 137 8.51 -9.46 7.39
CA ILE A 137 9.55 -10.32 6.80
C ILE A 137 9.78 -11.60 7.61
N ARG A 138 9.31 -11.66 8.86
CA ARG A 138 9.50 -12.86 9.68
C ARG A 138 8.84 -14.07 9.02
N MET A 139 9.66 -15.04 8.69
CA MET A 139 9.20 -16.31 8.09
C MET A 139 8.83 -17.34 9.15
N ASP A 140 9.09 -17.05 10.45
CA ASP A 140 8.96 -17.98 11.58
C ASP A 140 9.69 -19.31 11.34
N MET A 141 10.86 -19.22 10.67
CA MET A 141 11.68 -20.38 10.33
C MET A 141 12.96 -20.38 11.17
N TRP A 142 13.51 -21.57 11.43
CA TRP A 142 14.70 -21.76 12.28
C TRP A 142 15.94 -21.01 11.77
N PHE A 143 16.00 -20.65 10.49
CA PHE A 143 17.12 -19.92 9.87
C PHE A 143 16.91 -18.39 9.79
N ASP A 144 15.82 -17.85 10.35
CA ASP A 144 15.58 -16.39 10.37
C ASP A 144 16.75 -15.62 11.00
N LYS A 145 17.41 -16.21 12.01
CA LYS A 145 18.62 -15.61 12.62
C LYS A 145 19.82 -15.56 11.66
N LEU A 146 19.96 -16.53 10.75
CA LEU A 146 21.03 -16.54 9.76
C LEU A 146 20.76 -15.55 8.63
N THR A 147 19.52 -15.49 8.17
CA THR A 147 19.08 -14.51 7.16
C THR A 147 19.19 -13.09 7.69
N ASP A 148 18.82 -12.83 8.94
CA ASP A 148 19.04 -11.54 9.61
C ASP A 148 20.52 -11.12 9.59
N CYS A 149 21.45 -12.05 9.83
CA CYS A 149 22.87 -11.76 9.84
C CYS A 149 23.41 -11.38 8.45
N PHE A 150 22.98 -12.09 7.39
CA PHE A 150 23.44 -11.84 6.02
C PHE A 150 22.78 -10.62 5.38
N PHE A 151 21.53 -10.33 5.71
CA PHE A 151 20.79 -9.19 5.14
C PHE A 151 20.86 -7.91 5.99
N ARG A 152 21.45 -7.96 7.19
CA ARG A 152 21.63 -6.80 8.09
C ARG A 152 22.16 -5.54 7.41
N PRO A 153 23.16 -5.60 6.51
CA PRO A 153 23.66 -4.39 5.85
C PRO A 153 22.65 -3.73 4.90
N CYS A 154 21.66 -4.50 4.44
CA CYS A 154 20.62 -4.04 3.50
C CYS A 154 19.30 -3.69 4.18
N ILE A 155 19.17 -3.98 5.49
CA ILE A 155 17.94 -3.75 6.25
C ILE A 155 17.94 -2.32 6.78
N ARG A 156 16.97 -1.53 6.33
CA ARG A 156 16.72 -0.18 6.82
C ARG A 156 15.99 -0.19 8.16
N THR A 157 16.26 0.82 8.97
CA THR A 157 15.44 1.11 10.15
C THR A 157 14.04 1.60 9.72
N PRO A 158 13.02 1.48 10.58
CA PRO A 158 11.70 2.05 10.30
C PRO A 158 11.73 3.55 9.96
N LYS A 159 12.63 4.30 10.58
CA LYS A 159 12.83 5.73 10.30
C LYS A 159 13.35 5.97 8.88
N GLU A 160 14.34 5.20 8.45
CA GLU A 160 14.88 5.29 7.09
C GLU A 160 13.86 4.82 6.05
N GLY A 161 13.09 3.77 6.34
CA GLY A 161 12.02 3.30 5.47
C GLY A 161 10.87 4.30 5.32
N ALA A 162 10.62 5.13 6.32
CA ALA A 162 9.59 6.17 6.26
C ALA A 162 10.06 7.45 5.53
N ALA A 163 11.37 7.65 5.35
CA ALA A 163 11.92 8.92 4.85
C ALA A 163 11.34 9.33 3.49
N THR A 164 11.26 8.41 2.53
CA THR A 164 10.69 8.69 1.19
C THR A 164 9.23 9.10 1.26
N ALA A 165 8.43 8.42 2.08
CA ALA A 165 7.02 8.75 2.24
C ALA A 165 6.82 10.12 2.90
N ILE A 166 7.63 10.44 3.91
CA ILE A 166 7.62 11.75 4.59
C ILE A 166 8.02 12.85 3.61
N HIS A 167 9.07 12.64 2.82
CA HIS A 167 9.50 13.58 1.78
C HIS A 167 8.37 13.85 0.78
N LEU A 168 7.73 12.82 0.24
CA LEU A 168 6.61 12.96 -0.70
C LEU A 168 5.40 13.68 -0.10
N LEU A 169 5.16 13.52 1.20
CA LEU A 169 4.02 14.14 1.87
C LEU A 169 4.27 15.60 2.28
N LEU A 170 5.49 15.96 2.69
CA LEU A 170 5.74 17.21 3.40
C LEU A 170 6.68 18.17 2.69
N ASP A 171 7.54 17.68 1.79
CA ASP A 171 8.54 18.53 1.16
C ASP A 171 7.93 19.38 0.04
N GLU A 172 8.25 20.67 0.03
CA GLU A 172 7.80 21.63 -0.98
C GLU A 172 8.41 21.34 -2.38
N GLU A 173 9.63 20.82 -2.42
CA GLU A 173 10.33 20.54 -3.68
C GLU A 173 9.60 19.50 -4.55
N VAL A 174 8.79 18.65 -3.93
CA VAL A 174 8.02 17.61 -4.61
C VAL A 174 6.52 17.87 -4.61
N SER A 175 6.10 19.11 -4.31
CA SER A 175 4.68 19.49 -4.21
C SER A 175 3.88 19.27 -5.50
N GLU A 176 4.52 19.36 -6.64
CA GLU A 176 3.91 19.18 -7.97
C GLU A 176 4.23 17.79 -8.58
N VAL A 177 5.04 16.97 -7.89
CA VAL A 177 5.39 15.63 -8.38
C VAL A 177 4.20 14.69 -8.20
N THR A 178 3.79 14.03 -9.28
CA THR A 178 2.67 13.07 -9.25
C THR A 178 2.93 11.90 -10.17
N GLY A 179 2.35 10.72 -9.85
CA GLY A 179 2.50 9.50 -10.62
C GLY A 179 3.91 8.89 -10.58
N GLN A 180 4.70 9.20 -9.55
CA GLN A 180 6.08 8.73 -9.38
C GLN A 180 6.23 7.76 -8.19
N MET A 181 7.41 7.10 -8.15
CA MET A 181 7.80 6.21 -7.06
C MET A 181 9.27 6.44 -6.70
#